data_c6f91baa6730b3f839960ce38acf07bd
#
_entry.id   c6f91baa6730b3f839960ce38acf07bd
#
_cell.length_a   1.000
_cell.length_b   1.000
_cell.length_c   1.000
_cell.angle_alpha   90.00
_cell.angle_beta   90.00
_cell.angle_gamma   90.00
#
_symmetry.space_group_name_H-M   'P 1'
#
loop_
_entity.id
_entity.type
_entity.pdbx_description
1 polymer ?
#
loop_
_entity_poly.entity_id
_entity_poly.type
_entity_poly.pdbx_seq_one_letter_code
_entity_poly.pdbx_strand_id
1 'polypeptide(L)'
;MAKSKEAPAARAAAKRSRARDLAASAHADMSTADMSAADLVTLPDEALLEAVQRQTFRFFWDGAHPASGLTYDRRTTRGQPVDDKVTIGGSGFGVMAIIVAVERGWVTRDAALGRLRQMLDLLMKARCYHGAFPHFMNGRTGETIPFWRKDDAADIVETAFLFMGLLCARQYFDRDTPAEAAARSLINIMWNDVEWNWFTQGGRKVLYWHWSPYNGWAMDHAIHGWNECLVTYVLAASSARYPIEPAVYHKGYAHGRVFRNGKSYYGTTLPLGMPYGGPLFFAHYSFCGLDPRGLKDRHADYWEQNVRHVRINRAHCVTNPGKYQGYGESCWGLSASDDPGGYSAHAPDNDNGTISPTAALASLPYAPGEVMTMLRHLVQRHGDRVWSRFGFVDAFCESQNWYADTVLAIDQGPIILMMENHRTGLLWKLFMAVPEVQAGLRRLGFKSPHLKASRLKATRR
;
A
#
# COMPACT_ATOMS: atom_id res chain seq x y z
N MET A 1 -30.06 51.43 -9.16
CA MET A 1 -29.69 50.10 -9.73
C MET A 1 -28.59 49.49 -8.86
N ALA A 2 -28.96 48.61 -7.94
CA ALA A 2 -28.02 47.95 -7.00
C ALA A 2 -27.61 46.59 -7.59
N LYS A 3 -26.34 46.40 -7.92
CA LYS A 3 -25.79 45.11 -8.30
C LYS A 3 -25.53 44.29 -7.02
N SER A 4 -26.32 43.23 -6.80
CA SER A 4 -26.07 42.27 -5.71
C SER A 4 -24.78 41.53 -5.96
N LYS A 5 -23.82 41.66 -5.04
CA LYS A 5 -22.60 40.85 -4.99
C LYS A 5 -22.96 39.51 -4.35
N GLU A 6 -23.12 38.46 -5.12
CA GLU A 6 -23.15 37.10 -4.58
C GLU A 6 -21.87 36.78 -3.82
N ALA A 7 -21.98 36.22 -2.61
CA ALA A 7 -20.88 35.92 -1.73
C ALA A 7 -19.95 34.83 -2.30
N PRO A 8 -18.64 34.90 -2.12
CA PRO A 8 -17.67 33.93 -2.64
C PRO A 8 -17.93 32.45 -2.22
N ALA A 9 -18.56 32.26 -1.07
CA ALA A 9 -18.95 30.92 -0.56
C ALA A 9 -20.03 30.24 -1.39
N ALA A 10 -21.01 30.99 -1.92
CA ALA A 10 -22.08 30.47 -2.77
C ALA A 10 -21.54 30.04 -4.15
N ARG A 11 -20.58 30.78 -4.70
CA ARG A 11 -19.89 30.39 -5.94
C ARG A 11 -19.02 29.14 -5.81
N ALA A 12 -18.36 28.96 -4.66
CA ALA A 12 -17.57 27.77 -4.38
C ALA A 12 -18.46 26.52 -4.17
N ALA A 13 -19.61 26.70 -3.49
CA ALA A 13 -20.60 25.63 -3.32
C ALA A 13 -21.25 25.21 -4.66
N ALA A 14 -21.61 26.18 -5.52
CA ALA A 14 -22.17 25.93 -6.85
C ALA A 14 -21.15 25.25 -7.79
N LYS A 15 -19.87 25.62 -7.71
CA LYS A 15 -18.79 24.93 -8.46
C LYS A 15 -18.59 23.49 -8.00
N ARG A 16 -18.67 23.21 -6.68
CA ARG A 16 -18.60 21.86 -6.12
C ARG A 16 -19.82 21.01 -6.46
N SER A 17 -21.03 21.58 -6.47
CA SER A 17 -22.25 20.92 -6.92
C SER A 17 -22.16 20.56 -8.39
N ARG A 18 -21.83 21.52 -9.26
CA ARG A 18 -21.68 21.28 -10.70
C ARG A 18 -20.58 20.24 -11.05
N ALA A 19 -19.49 20.22 -10.30
CA ALA A 19 -18.45 19.18 -10.45
C ALA A 19 -18.95 17.80 -9.98
N ARG A 20 -19.77 17.75 -8.92
CA ARG A 20 -20.45 16.52 -8.48
C ARG A 20 -21.50 16.04 -9.48
N ASP A 21 -22.28 16.94 -10.05
CA ASP A 21 -23.32 16.59 -11.02
C ASP A 21 -22.73 16.15 -12.37
N LEU A 22 -21.61 16.76 -12.81
CA LEU A 22 -20.83 16.31 -13.97
C LEU A 22 -20.13 14.95 -13.70
N ALA A 23 -19.64 14.74 -12.49
CA ALA A 23 -19.11 13.44 -12.09
C ALA A 23 -20.22 12.38 -12.00
N ALA A 24 -21.38 12.71 -11.43
CA ALA A 24 -22.52 11.80 -11.33
C ALA A 24 -23.11 11.44 -12.72
N SER A 25 -23.16 12.37 -13.68
CA SER A 25 -23.59 12.08 -15.04
C SER A 25 -22.58 11.24 -15.83
N ALA A 26 -21.29 11.42 -15.59
CA ALA A 26 -20.24 10.56 -16.14
C ALA A 26 -20.22 9.15 -15.50
N HIS A 27 -20.68 9.01 -14.24
CA HIS A 27 -20.79 7.71 -13.57
C HIS A 27 -21.98 6.86 -14.01
N ALA A 28 -23.03 7.46 -14.57
CA ALA A 28 -24.25 6.73 -14.95
C ALA A 28 -24.10 5.93 -16.26
N ASP A 29 -23.08 6.17 -17.06
CA ASP A 29 -22.97 5.60 -18.43
C ASP A 29 -21.68 4.81 -18.71
N MET A 30 -20.83 4.58 -17.69
CA MET A 30 -19.70 3.66 -17.85
C MET A 30 -20.16 2.23 -17.59
N SER A 31 -20.52 1.53 -18.67
CA SER A 31 -20.75 0.09 -18.75
C SER A 31 -19.76 -0.69 -17.88
N THR A 32 -20.22 -1.79 -17.26
CA THR A 32 -19.39 -2.80 -16.54
C THR A 32 -18.42 -3.53 -17.47
N ALA A 33 -18.32 -3.16 -18.74
CA ALA A 33 -17.40 -3.73 -19.72
C ALA A 33 -15.96 -3.30 -19.43
N ASP A 34 -15.01 -4.20 -19.73
CA ASP A 34 -13.60 -3.93 -19.66
C ASP A 34 -13.24 -2.81 -20.66
N MET A 35 -12.65 -1.70 -20.19
CA MET A 35 -12.14 -0.66 -21.10
C MET A 35 -10.88 -1.20 -21.78
N SER A 36 -10.79 -1.02 -23.10
CA SER A 36 -9.58 -1.29 -23.86
C SER A 36 -8.53 -0.20 -23.63
N ALA A 37 -7.26 -0.49 -23.89
CA ALA A 37 -6.22 0.53 -23.85
C ALA A 37 -6.52 1.70 -24.81
N ALA A 38 -7.16 1.44 -25.96
CA ALA A 38 -7.55 2.47 -26.91
C ALA A 38 -8.56 3.48 -26.33
N ASP A 39 -9.49 3.01 -25.50
CA ASP A 39 -10.46 3.88 -24.83
C ASP A 39 -9.76 4.83 -23.84
N LEU A 40 -8.71 4.34 -23.16
CA LEU A 40 -7.96 5.12 -22.18
C LEU A 40 -7.17 6.28 -22.80
N VAL A 41 -6.69 6.13 -24.02
CA VAL A 41 -5.86 7.16 -24.70
C VAL A 41 -6.57 8.51 -24.78
N THR A 42 -7.89 8.51 -24.97
CA THR A 42 -8.68 9.72 -25.21
C THR A 42 -9.18 10.38 -23.92
N LEU A 43 -9.07 9.71 -22.77
CA LEU A 43 -9.61 10.21 -21.49
C LEU A 43 -8.80 11.42 -20.98
N PRO A 44 -9.45 12.45 -20.41
CA PRO A 44 -8.78 13.46 -19.59
C PRO A 44 -8.07 12.81 -18.39
N ASP A 45 -7.07 13.49 -17.80
CA ASP A 45 -6.23 12.93 -16.74
C ASP A 45 -7.02 12.39 -15.55
N GLU A 46 -8.01 13.13 -15.04
CA GLU A 46 -8.84 12.68 -13.91
C GLU A 46 -9.66 11.44 -14.26
N ALA A 47 -10.23 11.38 -15.46
CA ALA A 47 -10.99 10.22 -15.94
C ALA A 47 -10.07 9.01 -16.19
N LEU A 48 -8.86 9.25 -16.65
CA LEU A 48 -7.85 8.21 -16.84
C LEU A 48 -7.42 7.60 -15.49
N LEU A 49 -7.15 8.44 -14.48
CA LEU A 49 -6.86 7.97 -13.13
C LEU A 49 -8.03 7.16 -12.54
N GLU A 50 -9.26 7.63 -12.72
CA GLU A 50 -10.47 6.91 -12.30
C GLU A 50 -10.58 5.53 -12.97
N ALA A 51 -10.39 5.47 -14.28
CA ALA A 51 -10.43 4.24 -15.05
C ALA A 51 -9.37 3.24 -14.59
N VAL A 52 -8.14 3.71 -14.37
CA VAL A 52 -7.04 2.87 -13.87
C VAL A 52 -7.34 2.34 -12.47
N GLN A 53 -7.75 3.20 -11.54
CA GLN A 53 -8.11 2.76 -10.19
C GLN A 53 -9.24 1.72 -10.20
N ARG A 54 -10.30 1.98 -10.96
CA ARG A 54 -11.47 1.10 -11.03
C ARG A 54 -11.15 -0.25 -11.67
N GLN A 55 -10.37 -0.26 -12.76
CA GLN A 55 -9.95 -1.50 -13.40
C GLN A 55 -9.04 -2.32 -12.48
N THR A 56 -8.08 -1.67 -11.79
CA THR A 56 -7.21 -2.33 -10.82
C THR A 56 -7.99 -2.86 -9.63
N PHE A 57 -9.03 -2.17 -9.16
CA PHE A 57 -9.91 -2.63 -8.08
C PHE A 57 -10.59 -3.97 -8.38
N ARG A 58 -10.84 -4.29 -9.63
CA ARG A 58 -11.42 -5.58 -10.02
C ARG A 58 -10.57 -6.78 -9.59
N PHE A 59 -9.26 -6.61 -9.45
CA PHE A 59 -8.40 -7.65 -8.89
C PHE A 59 -8.83 -8.05 -7.47
N PHE A 60 -9.18 -7.06 -6.64
CA PHE A 60 -9.58 -7.23 -5.24
C PHE A 60 -11.06 -7.57 -5.07
N TRP A 61 -11.90 -7.27 -6.05
CA TRP A 61 -13.34 -7.47 -5.96
C TRP A 61 -13.81 -8.68 -6.77
N ASP A 62 -13.66 -8.63 -8.08
CA ASP A 62 -14.04 -9.72 -8.99
C ASP A 62 -13.04 -10.88 -8.89
N GLY A 63 -11.78 -10.54 -8.70
CA GLY A 63 -10.64 -11.44 -8.62
C GLY A 63 -10.41 -12.05 -7.24
N ALA A 64 -11.15 -11.67 -6.20
CA ALA A 64 -10.99 -12.22 -4.86
C ALA A 64 -11.29 -13.72 -4.78
N HIS A 65 -10.74 -14.40 -3.77
CA HIS A 65 -11.01 -15.80 -3.51
C HIS A 65 -12.50 -16.00 -3.17
N PRO A 66 -13.24 -16.88 -3.90
CA PRO A 66 -14.71 -16.93 -3.80
C PRO A 66 -15.22 -17.39 -2.43
N ALA A 67 -14.48 -18.24 -1.71
CA ALA A 67 -14.91 -18.75 -0.41
C ALA A 67 -14.65 -17.75 0.73
N SER A 68 -13.56 -16.99 0.68
CA SER A 68 -13.13 -16.12 1.78
C SER A 68 -13.21 -14.63 1.48
N GLY A 69 -13.25 -14.23 0.21
CA GLY A 69 -13.11 -12.83 -0.18
C GLY A 69 -11.71 -12.27 -0.03
N LEU A 70 -10.75 -13.04 0.50
CA LEU A 70 -9.34 -12.63 0.59
C LEU A 70 -8.71 -12.54 -0.78
N THR A 71 -7.58 -11.87 -0.86
CA THR A 71 -6.92 -11.59 -2.14
C THR A 71 -5.95 -12.71 -2.48
N TYR A 72 -6.04 -13.26 -3.69
CA TYR A 72 -5.02 -14.16 -4.22
C TYR A 72 -3.66 -13.45 -4.27
N ASP A 73 -2.57 -14.18 -4.08
CA ASP A 73 -1.23 -13.64 -4.26
C ASP A 73 -1.04 -13.08 -5.67
N ARG A 74 -1.36 -13.91 -6.68
CA ARG A 74 -1.29 -13.53 -8.10
C ARG A 74 -2.39 -14.14 -8.94
N ARG A 75 -2.67 -13.50 -10.05
CA ARG A 75 -3.58 -14.00 -11.08
C ARG A 75 -2.97 -13.78 -12.45
N THR A 76 -3.40 -14.62 -13.41
CA THR A 76 -3.06 -14.35 -14.82
C THR A 76 -3.81 -13.11 -15.32
N THR A 77 -3.27 -12.43 -16.29
CA THR A 77 -3.91 -11.28 -16.97
C THR A 77 -5.27 -11.65 -17.59
N ARG A 78 -5.50 -12.94 -17.87
CA ARG A 78 -6.78 -13.48 -18.35
C ARG A 78 -7.78 -13.75 -17.22
N GLY A 79 -7.39 -13.55 -15.96
CA GLY A 79 -8.26 -13.65 -14.81
C GLY A 79 -8.31 -15.01 -14.13
N GLN A 80 -7.42 -15.93 -14.48
CA GLN A 80 -7.32 -17.22 -13.78
C GLN A 80 -6.44 -17.07 -12.53
N PRO A 81 -6.82 -17.68 -11.38
CA PRO A 81 -5.91 -17.82 -10.26
C PRO A 81 -4.77 -18.78 -10.66
N VAL A 82 -3.57 -18.52 -10.14
CA VAL A 82 -2.43 -19.40 -10.36
C VAL A 82 -2.53 -20.64 -9.48
N ASP A 83 -3.00 -20.46 -8.25
CA ASP A 83 -3.28 -21.48 -7.23
C ASP A 83 -4.34 -21.00 -6.23
N ASP A 84 -4.64 -21.75 -5.15
CA ASP A 84 -5.59 -21.38 -4.08
C ASP A 84 -4.96 -20.49 -2.99
N LYS A 85 -3.77 -19.97 -3.24
CA LYS A 85 -2.98 -19.18 -2.30
C LYS A 85 -3.48 -17.75 -2.20
N VAL A 86 -3.83 -17.32 -0.99
CA VAL A 86 -4.14 -15.93 -0.66
C VAL A 86 -3.00 -15.34 0.14
N THR A 87 -2.72 -14.05 -0.11
CA THR A 87 -1.68 -13.28 0.57
C THR A 87 -2.26 -12.41 1.67
N ILE A 88 -1.59 -12.34 2.80
CA ILE A 88 -2.08 -11.63 3.98
C ILE A 88 -1.94 -10.13 3.82
N GLY A 89 -0.77 -9.62 3.48
CA GLY A 89 -0.55 -8.18 3.28
C GLY A 89 -1.32 -7.62 2.10
N GLY A 90 -1.32 -8.35 0.97
CA GLY A 90 -2.13 -8.00 -0.19
C GLY A 90 -3.63 -7.97 0.13
N SER A 91 -4.12 -8.83 1.03
CA SER A 91 -5.50 -8.77 1.52
C SER A 91 -5.76 -7.53 2.37
N GLY A 92 -4.77 -7.06 3.13
CA GLY A 92 -4.83 -5.77 3.84
C GLY A 92 -5.00 -4.59 2.88
N PHE A 93 -4.24 -4.58 1.79
CA PHE A 93 -4.42 -3.59 0.71
C PHE A 93 -5.79 -3.73 0.04
N GLY A 94 -6.26 -4.97 -0.16
CA GLY A 94 -7.60 -5.25 -0.67
C GLY A 94 -8.71 -4.66 0.19
N VAL A 95 -8.61 -4.75 1.52
CA VAL A 95 -9.55 -4.09 2.45
C VAL A 95 -9.56 -2.58 2.26
N MET A 96 -8.39 -1.95 2.09
CA MET A 96 -8.30 -0.51 1.83
C MET A 96 -8.88 -0.16 0.45
N ALA A 97 -8.64 -0.98 -0.57
CA ALA A 97 -9.21 -0.80 -1.90
C ALA A 97 -10.74 -0.89 -1.91
N ILE A 98 -11.34 -1.76 -1.09
CA ILE A 98 -12.79 -1.84 -0.87
C ILE A 98 -13.33 -0.53 -0.29
N ILE A 99 -12.64 0.10 0.65
CA ILE A 99 -13.02 1.42 1.19
C ILE A 99 -13.02 2.48 0.09
N VAL A 100 -11.97 2.51 -0.73
CA VAL A 100 -11.89 3.42 -1.89
C VAL A 100 -13.08 3.20 -2.83
N ALA A 101 -13.42 1.95 -3.11
CA ALA A 101 -14.52 1.61 -4.00
C ALA A 101 -15.88 2.09 -3.49
N VAL A 102 -16.12 2.10 -2.19
CA VAL A 102 -17.35 2.66 -1.60
C VAL A 102 -17.38 4.18 -1.77
N GLU A 103 -16.28 4.88 -1.46
CA GLU A 103 -16.19 6.35 -1.60
C GLU A 103 -16.29 6.81 -3.06
N ARG A 104 -15.84 5.98 -3.99
CA ARG A 104 -15.96 6.22 -5.44
C ARG A 104 -17.30 5.78 -6.02
N GLY A 105 -18.17 5.13 -5.22
CA GLY A 105 -19.48 4.65 -5.66
C GLY A 105 -19.42 3.43 -6.60
N TRP A 106 -18.30 2.69 -6.65
CA TRP A 106 -18.20 1.47 -7.46
C TRP A 106 -18.91 0.28 -6.82
N VAL A 107 -18.96 0.26 -5.50
CA VAL A 107 -19.72 -0.71 -4.71
C VAL A 107 -20.50 -0.03 -3.60
N THR A 108 -21.62 -0.63 -3.18
CA THR A 108 -22.37 -0.10 -2.04
C THR A 108 -21.66 -0.41 -0.71
N ARG A 109 -21.88 0.41 0.31
CA ARG A 109 -21.34 0.21 1.66
C ARG A 109 -21.75 -1.16 2.23
N ASP A 110 -22.98 -1.59 1.97
CA ASP A 110 -23.50 -2.87 2.48
C ASP A 110 -22.81 -4.06 1.78
N ALA A 111 -22.59 -3.99 0.47
CA ALA A 111 -21.84 -5.01 -0.26
C ALA A 111 -20.38 -5.09 0.23
N ALA A 112 -19.75 -3.94 0.46
CA ALA A 112 -18.40 -3.84 1.01
C ALA A 112 -18.30 -4.43 2.42
N LEU A 113 -19.27 -4.11 3.30
CA LEU A 113 -19.35 -4.70 4.64
C LEU A 113 -19.56 -6.21 4.58
N GLY A 114 -20.40 -6.70 3.66
CA GLY A 114 -20.59 -8.12 3.42
C GLY A 114 -19.30 -8.84 3.03
N ARG A 115 -18.51 -8.24 2.12
CA ARG A 115 -17.20 -8.75 1.72
C ARG A 115 -16.19 -8.72 2.89
N LEU A 116 -16.14 -7.63 3.64
CA LEU A 116 -15.27 -7.53 4.82
C LEU A 116 -15.61 -8.63 5.85
N ARG A 117 -16.89 -8.88 6.11
CA ARG A 117 -17.31 -9.95 7.03
C ARG A 117 -16.89 -11.33 6.54
N GLN A 118 -17.06 -11.61 5.25
CA GLN A 118 -16.58 -12.86 4.65
C GLN A 118 -15.07 -13.06 4.87
N MET A 119 -14.27 -12.00 4.71
CA MET A 119 -12.83 -12.04 4.99
C MET A 119 -12.55 -12.30 6.48
N LEU A 120 -13.23 -11.57 7.37
CA LEU A 120 -13.07 -11.72 8.82
C LEU A 120 -13.47 -13.12 9.31
N ASP A 121 -14.50 -13.73 8.71
CA ASP A 121 -14.96 -15.08 9.08
C ASP A 121 -13.89 -16.16 8.83
N LEU A 122 -13.06 -16.02 7.79
CA LEU A 122 -11.92 -16.92 7.58
C LEU A 122 -10.73 -16.53 8.48
N LEU A 123 -10.39 -15.26 8.58
CA LEU A 123 -9.28 -14.78 9.40
C LEU A 123 -9.43 -15.19 10.88
N MET A 124 -10.64 -15.16 11.42
CA MET A 124 -10.94 -15.61 12.79
C MET A 124 -10.75 -17.12 13.02
N LYS A 125 -10.78 -17.91 11.95
CA LYS A 125 -10.60 -19.38 12.00
C LYS A 125 -9.19 -19.80 11.59
N ALA A 126 -8.47 -18.92 10.92
CA ALA A 126 -7.14 -19.19 10.42
C ALA A 126 -6.15 -19.42 11.56
N ARG A 127 -5.17 -20.24 11.31
CA ARG A 127 -4.10 -20.49 12.26
C ARG A 127 -3.19 -19.27 12.36
N CYS A 128 -3.10 -18.71 13.56
CA CYS A 128 -2.18 -17.65 13.91
C CYS A 128 -1.08 -18.17 14.83
N TYR A 129 0.05 -17.47 14.86
CA TYR A 129 1.23 -17.82 15.64
C TYR A 129 1.64 -16.60 16.44
N HIS A 130 1.41 -16.62 17.77
CA HIS A 130 1.51 -15.42 18.61
C HIS A 130 0.67 -14.25 18.06
N GLY A 131 -0.52 -14.59 17.53
CA GLY A 131 -1.44 -13.64 16.91
C GLY A 131 -1.05 -13.13 15.53
N ALA A 132 0.16 -13.44 15.04
CA ALA A 132 0.56 -13.10 13.68
C ALA A 132 0.10 -14.15 12.67
N PHE A 133 -0.29 -13.69 11.50
CA PHE A 133 -0.67 -14.52 10.36
C PHE A 133 0.56 -15.00 9.59
N PRO A 134 0.46 -16.10 8.81
CA PRO A 134 1.51 -16.49 7.88
C PRO A 134 1.56 -15.54 6.68
N HIS A 135 2.61 -15.62 5.87
CA HIS A 135 2.72 -14.89 4.61
C HIS A 135 1.56 -15.26 3.66
N PHE A 136 1.40 -16.57 3.45
CA PHE A 136 0.35 -17.14 2.63
C PHE A 136 -0.49 -18.15 3.39
N MET A 137 -1.75 -18.26 2.99
CA MET A 137 -2.63 -19.35 3.44
C MET A 137 -3.57 -19.81 2.31
N ASN A 138 -4.12 -21.00 2.50
CA ASN A 138 -5.17 -21.50 1.63
C ASN A 138 -6.45 -20.68 1.83
N GLY A 139 -6.94 -20.09 0.75
CA GLY A 139 -8.09 -19.16 0.80
C GLY A 139 -9.42 -19.80 1.18
N ARG A 140 -9.51 -21.12 1.26
CA ARG A 140 -10.70 -21.87 1.66
C ARG A 140 -10.63 -22.33 3.12
N THR A 141 -9.48 -22.85 3.55
CA THR A 141 -9.33 -23.52 4.85
C THR A 141 -8.67 -22.61 5.89
N GLY A 142 -7.90 -21.59 5.48
CA GLY A 142 -7.09 -20.77 6.38
C GLY A 142 -5.81 -21.47 6.86
N GLU A 143 -5.49 -22.64 6.30
CA GLU A 143 -4.23 -23.33 6.60
C GLU A 143 -3.04 -22.59 6.01
N THR A 144 -1.93 -22.57 6.74
CA THR A 144 -0.67 -21.96 6.29
C THR A 144 -0.13 -22.64 5.03
N ILE A 145 0.23 -21.84 4.04
CA ILE A 145 1.05 -22.27 2.89
C ILE A 145 2.42 -21.66 3.08
N PRO A 146 3.48 -22.47 3.27
CA PRO A 146 4.83 -21.97 3.46
C PRO A 146 5.30 -21.09 2.27
N PHE A 147 5.88 -19.94 2.55
CA PHE A 147 6.58 -19.14 1.56
C PHE A 147 7.92 -19.79 1.18
N TRP A 148 8.61 -20.30 2.21
CA TRP A 148 9.89 -21.01 2.08
C TRP A 148 10.02 -22.07 3.18
N ARG A 149 11.06 -22.93 3.09
CA ARG A 149 11.27 -24.04 4.03
C ARG A 149 11.30 -23.68 5.50
N LYS A 150 11.73 -22.45 5.85
CA LYS A 150 11.80 -21.94 7.23
C LYS A 150 10.81 -20.81 7.48
N ASP A 151 10.18 -20.31 6.43
CA ASP A 151 9.11 -19.33 6.46
C ASP A 151 7.79 -20.08 6.24
N ASP A 152 7.38 -20.80 7.29
CA ASP A 152 6.28 -21.73 7.29
C ASP A 152 5.22 -21.44 8.36
N ALA A 153 5.27 -20.22 8.96
CA ALA A 153 4.33 -19.82 10.00
C ALA A 153 4.18 -18.30 10.09
N ALA A 154 4.49 -17.68 11.24
CA ALA A 154 4.29 -16.25 11.47
C ALA A 154 5.10 -15.35 10.56
N ASP A 155 4.44 -14.37 9.94
CA ASP A 155 5.03 -13.22 9.28
C ASP A 155 4.46 -11.93 9.88
N ILE A 156 5.28 -11.19 10.66
CA ILE A 156 4.82 -10.00 11.36
C ILE A 156 4.66 -8.79 10.43
N VAL A 157 5.33 -8.79 9.29
CA VAL A 157 5.26 -7.70 8.31
C VAL A 157 4.00 -7.80 7.47
N GLU A 158 3.68 -8.99 6.95
CA GLU A 158 2.40 -9.26 6.28
C GLU A 158 1.22 -8.99 7.22
N THR A 159 1.36 -9.42 8.49
CA THR A 159 0.39 -9.12 9.55
C THR A 159 0.21 -7.61 9.75
N ALA A 160 1.28 -6.84 9.69
CA ALA A 160 1.20 -5.38 9.81
C ALA A 160 0.45 -4.74 8.63
N PHE A 161 0.68 -5.20 7.40
CA PHE A 161 -0.07 -4.73 6.23
C PHE A 161 -1.56 -5.11 6.32
N LEU A 162 -1.87 -6.33 6.79
CA LEU A 162 -3.26 -6.71 7.04
C LEU A 162 -3.93 -5.76 8.05
N PHE A 163 -3.28 -5.51 9.20
CA PHE A 163 -3.85 -4.63 10.23
C PHE A 163 -3.89 -3.16 9.81
N MET A 164 -3.02 -2.71 8.93
CA MET A 164 -3.15 -1.39 8.34
C MET A 164 -4.50 -1.25 7.61
N GLY A 165 -4.89 -2.26 6.84
CA GLY A 165 -6.19 -2.31 6.17
C GLY A 165 -7.36 -2.47 7.14
N LEU A 166 -7.28 -3.44 8.07
CA LEU A 166 -8.37 -3.70 9.03
C LEU A 166 -8.62 -2.52 9.97
N LEU A 167 -7.59 -1.81 10.42
CA LEU A 167 -7.74 -0.62 11.24
C LEU A 167 -8.36 0.54 10.46
N CYS A 168 -8.03 0.71 9.17
CA CYS A 168 -8.76 1.64 8.29
C CYS A 168 -10.24 1.26 8.19
N ALA A 169 -10.55 -0.04 7.99
CA ALA A 169 -11.93 -0.51 7.92
C ALA A 169 -12.69 -0.29 9.22
N ARG A 170 -12.04 -0.51 10.37
CA ARG A 170 -12.62 -0.24 11.69
C ARG A 170 -13.01 1.24 11.86
N GLN A 171 -12.23 2.15 11.32
CA GLN A 171 -12.51 3.60 11.34
C GLN A 171 -13.57 3.99 10.31
N TYR A 172 -13.60 3.30 9.18
CA TYR A 172 -14.52 3.60 8.09
C TYR A 172 -15.93 3.10 8.37
N PHE A 173 -16.09 1.83 8.80
CA PHE A 173 -17.37 1.23 9.15
C PHE A 173 -17.74 1.61 10.60
N ASP A 174 -18.15 2.87 10.80
CA ASP A 174 -18.32 3.52 12.09
C ASP A 174 -19.79 3.72 12.51
N ARG A 175 -20.75 3.30 11.65
CA ARG A 175 -22.18 3.46 11.94
C ARG A 175 -22.60 2.60 13.12
N ASP A 176 -23.60 3.10 13.85
CA ASP A 176 -24.20 2.36 14.98
C ASP A 176 -25.24 1.35 14.45
N THR A 177 -24.73 0.34 13.73
CA THR A 177 -25.51 -0.80 13.26
C THR A 177 -24.91 -2.08 13.83
N PRO A 178 -25.72 -3.11 14.13
CA PRO A 178 -25.22 -4.39 14.66
C PRO A 178 -24.14 -5.02 13.72
N ALA A 179 -24.30 -4.87 12.42
CA ALA A 179 -23.38 -5.46 11.43
C ALA A 179 -22.00 -4.79 11.43
N GLU A 180 -21.95 -3.45 11.46
CA GLU A 180 -20.68 -2.71 11.52
C GLU A 180 -20.03 -2.85 12.92
N ALA A 181 -20.83 -2.84 14.00
CA ALA A 181 -20.33 -3.09 15.35
C ALA A 181 -19.70 -4.47 15.49
N ALA A 182 -20.30 -5.52 14.91
CA ALA A 182 -19.74 -6.86 14.89
C ALA A 182 -18.40 -6.92 14.15
N ALA A 183 -18.30 -6.28 12.98
CA ALA A 183 -17.05 -6.21 12.22
C ALA A 183 -15.94 -5.51 13.02
N ARG A 184 -16.24 -4.36 13.65
CA ARG A 184 -15.28 -3.67 14.53
C ARG A 184 -14.81 -4.53 15.70
N SER A 185 -15.73 -5.30 16.31
CA SER A 185 -15.42 -6.21 17.42
C SER A 185 -14.47 -7.33 17.01
N LEU A 186 -14.69 -7.96 15.86
CA LEU A 186 -13.79 -9.00 15.34
C LEU A 186 -12.39 -8.44 15.04
N ILE A 187 -12.31 -7.27 14.44
CA ILE A 187 -11.02 -6.59 14.18
C ILE A 187 -10.30 -6.31 15.51
N ASN A 188 -11.02 -5.83 16.54
CA ASN A 188 -10.44 -5.55 17.85
C ASN A 188 -9.92 -6.82 18.55
N ILE A 189 -10.64 -7.95 18.44
CA ILE A 189 -10.19 -9.23 19.00
C ILE A 189 -8.85 -9.60 18.36
N MET A 190 -8.79 -9.70 17.02
CA MET A 190 -7.58 -10.09 16.32
C MET A 190 -6.42 -9.11 16.56
N TRP A 191 -6.69 -7.78 16.60
CA TRP A 191 -5.68 -6.76 16.89
C TRP A 191 -5.04 -6.94 18.25
N ASN A 192 -5.85 -7.24 19.27
CA ASN A 192 -5.40 -7.41 20.65
C ASN A 192 -4.65 -8.73 20.89
N ASP A 193 -4.78 -9.70 20.00
CA ASP A 193 -4.15 -11.01 20.13
C ASP A 193 -2.72 -11.05 19.53
N VAL A 194 -2.34 -10.04 18.73
CA VAL A 194 -0.98 -9.98 18.17
C VAL A 194 0.03 -9.66 19.27
N GLU A 195 0.91 -10.60 19.57
CA GLU A 195 1.99 -10.46 20.54
C GLU A 195 3.22 -9.79 19.92
N TRP A 196 3.10 -8.51 19.56
CA TRP A 196 4.15 -7.75 18.85
C TRP A 196 5.52 -7.82 19.53
N ASN A 197 5.55 -7.78 20.87
CA ASN A 197 6.79 -7.88 21.63
C ASN A 197 7.43 -9.27 21.58
N TRP A 198 6.68 -10.34 21.27
CA TRP A 198 7.23 -11.67 21.02
C TRP A 198 8.29 -11.62 19.93
N PHE A 199 8.03 -10.87 18.87
CA PHE A 199 8.91 -10.73 17.71
C PHE A 199 10.21 -9.96 18.00
N THR A 200 10.46 -9.57 19.24
CA THR A 200 11.78 -9.11 19.71
C THR A 200 12.72 -10.27 20.09
N GLN A 201 12.29 -11.51 19.93
CA GLN A 201 13.08 -12.71 20.26
C GLN A 201 13.67 -12.64 21.69
N GLY A 202 12.78 -12.50 22.68
CA GLY A 202 13.19 -12.45 24.09
C GLY A 202 13.72 -11.08 24.56
N GLY A 203 13.25 -9.97 23.97
CA GLY A 203 13.56 -8.61 24.40
C GLY A 203 14.79 -7.99 23.72
N ARG A 204 15.23 -8.53 22.59
CA ARG A 204 16.23 -7.88 21.73
C ARG A 204 15.69 -6.54 21.22
N LYS A 205 16.58 -5.62 20.90
CA LYS A 205 16.21 -4.26 20.49
C LYS A 205 15.97 -4.16 18.99
N VAL A 206 15.30 -5.15 18.40
CA VAL A 206 14.93 -5.22 16.99
C VAL A 206 13.77 -6.20 16.86
N LEU A 207 12.88 -6.01 15.86
CA LEU A 207 11.89 -7.00 15.48
C LEU A 207 12.50 -8.02 14.52
N TYR A 208 12.07 -9.26 14.65
CA TYR A 208 12.37 -10.34 13.71
C TYR A 208 11.13 -10.62 12.85
N TRP A 209 11.35 -10.85 11.56
CA TRP A 209 10.30 -10.97 10.55
C TRP A 209 9.42 -12.22 10.73
N HIS A 210 10.10 -13.36 10.97
CA HIS A 210 9.47 -14.68 10.96
C HIS A 210 9.68 -15.43 12.26
N TRP A 211 8.68 -16.21 12.64
CA TRP A 211 8.78 -17.20 13.69
C TRP A 211 7.97 -18.44 13.31
N SER A 212 8.45 -19.63 13.65
CA SER A 212 7.78 -20.89 13.37
C SER A 212 7.81 -21.81 14.58
N PRO A 213 6.73 -22.54 14.88
CA PRO A 213 6.74 -23.56 15.93
C PRO A 213 7.65 -24.76 15.59
N TYR A 214 8.00 -24.94 14.31
CA TYR A 214 8.84 -26.03 13.84
C TYR A 214 10.31 -25.63 13.68
N ASN A 215 10.55 -24.41 13.25
CA ASN A 215 11.89 -23.88 12.95
C ASN A 215 12.36 -22.82 13.96
N GLY A 216 11.50 -22.40 14.92
CA GLY A 216 11.82 -21.31 15.85
C GLY A 216 12.21 -20.03 15.11
N TRP A 217 13.33 -19.47 15.47
CA TRP A 217 13.90 -18.26 14.87
C TRP A 217 14.94 -18.55 13.78
N ALA A 218 14.91 -19.73 13.14
CA ALA A 218 15.96 -20.16 12.21
C ALA A 218 16.08 -19.34 10.91
N MET A 219 15.08 -18.48 10.60
CA MET A 219 15.21 -17.47 9.53
C MET A 219 16.18 -16.35 9.94
N ASP A 220 16.26 -16.03 11.23
CA ASP A 220 17.13 -15.00 11.84
C ASP A 220 17.10 -13.65 11.09
N HIS A 221 15.95 -13.33 10.50
CA HIS A 221 15.76 -12.12 9.69
C HIS A 221 15.35 -10.94 10.58
N ALA A 222 16.35 -10.25 11.13
CA ALA A 222 16.12 -9.02 11.87
C ALA A 222 15.71 -7.88 10.93
N ILE A 223 14.60 -7.19 11.26
CA ILE A 223 14.07 -6.06 10.47
C ILE A 223 14.84 -4.79 10.85
N HIS A 224 15.83 -4.41 10.06
CA HIS A 224 16.63 -3.22 10.31
C HIS A 224 16.96 -2.48 9.00
N GLY A 225 17.26 -1.18 9.12
CA GLY A 225 17.51 -0.35 7.97
C GLY A 225 16.22 0.23 7.38
N TRP A 226 16.36 1.14 6.42
CA TRP A 226 15.23 1.73 5.73
C TRP A 226 14.66 0.75 4.70
N ASN A 227 13.42 0.36 4.90
CA ASN A 227 12.66 -0.54 4.06
C ASN A 227 11.15 -0.32 4.30
N GLU A 228 10.29 -1.16 3.75
CA GLU A 228 8.83 -1.12 3.83
C GLU A 228 8.24 -1.29 5.25
N CYS A 229 9.04 -1.75 6.21
CA CYS A 229 8.55 -2.19 7.52
C CYS A 229 8.35 -1.05 8.55
N LEU A 230 8.38 0.23 8.14
CA LEU A 230 8.11 1.35 9.06
C LEU A 230 6.77 1.18 9.78
N VAL A 231 5.71 0.80 9.05
CA VAL A 231 4.37 0.60 9.62
C VAL A 231 4.34 -0.55 10.63
N THR A 232 5.14 -1.59 10.43
CA THR A 232 5.27 -2.72 11.37
C THR A 232 5.75 -2.23 12.73
N TYR A 233 6.78 -1.39 12.76
CA TYR A 233 7.28 -0.79 14.01
C TYR A 233 6.29 0.18 14.64
N VAL A 234 5.57 0.97 13.82
CA VAL A 234 4.52 1.85 14.32
C VAL A 234 3.40 1.04 14.98
N LEU A 235 2.91 -0.02 14.31
CA LEU A 235 1.84 -0.87 14.83
C LEU A 235 2.30 -1.65 16.07
N ALA A 236 3.52 -2.16 16.09
CA ALA A 236 4.09 -2.83 17.25
C ALA A 236 4.18 -1.89 18.47
N ALA A 237 4.51 -0.63 18.26
CA ALA A 237 4.48 0.38 19.33
C ALA A 237 3.06 0.84 19.70
N SER A 238 2.07 0.57 18.83
CA SER A 238 0.67 0.97 19.02
C SER A 238 -0.14 0.00 19.87
N SER A 239 0.32 -1.24 20.03
CA SER A 239 -0.37 -2.25 20.84
C SER A 239 -0.53 -1.78 22.27
N ALA A 240 -1.73 -2.00 22.85
CA ALA A 240 -1.99 -1.73 24.25
C ALA A 240 -1.55 -2.91 25.15
N ARG A 241 -1.63 -4.15 24.63
CA ARG A 241 -1.31 -5.37 25.39
C ARG A 241 0.15 -5.79 25.27
N TYR A 242 0.70 -5.73 24.07
CA TYR A 242 2.01 -6.28 23.75
C TYR A 242 2.89 -5.27 23.00
N PRO A 243 3.05 -4.04 23.52
CA PRO A 243 3.81 -3.01 22.84
C PRO A 243 5.32 -3.31 22.86
N ILE A 244 6.00 -2.81 21.83
CA ILE A 244 7.47 -2.73 21.87
C ILE A 244 7.92 -1.44 22.57
N GLU A 245 9.13 -1.52 23.18
CA GLU A 245 9.80 -0.35 23.73
C GLU A 245 10.34 0.56 22.60
N PRO A 246 10.37 1.89 22.78
CA PRO A 246 10.92 2.81 21.77
C PRO A 246 12.35 2.48 21.32
N ALA A 247 13.13 1.84 22.21
CA ALA A 247 14.49 1.41 21.90
C ALA A 247 14.54 0.36 20.78
N VAL A 248 13.48 -0.46 20.61
CA VAL A 248 13.39 -1.47 19.55
C VAL A 248 13.35 -0.78 18.17
N TYR A 249 12.61 0.31 18.05
CA TYR A 249 12.62 1.14 16.85
C TYR A 249 13.94 1.88 16.66
N HIS A 250 14.35 2.65 17.66
CA HIS A 250 15.47 3.59 17.52
C HIS A 250 16.85 2.94 17.44
N LYS A 251 17.03 1.76 18.06
CA LYS A 251 18.31 1.03 18.10
C LYS A 251 18.32 -0.19 17.18
N GLY A 252 17.15 -0.71 16.81
CA GLY A 252 17.00 -1.81 15.86
C GLY A 252 16.77 -1.30 14.44
N TYR A 253 15.56 -0.87 14.14
CA TYR A 253 15.17 -0.45 12.80
C TYR A 253 15.96 0.76 12.30
N ALA A 254 15.91 1.87 13.05
CA ALA A 254 16.50 3.15 12.68
C ALA A 254 18.00 3.22 13.01
N HIS A 255 18.72 2.12 12.81
CA HIS A 255 20.13 2.02 13.14
C HIS A 255 20.97 1.43 12.00
N GLY A 256 22.27 1.73 12.03
CA GLY A 256 23.24 1.17 11.10
C GLY A 256 23.33 1.87 9.76
N ARG A 257 24.24 1.34 8.92
CA ARG A 257 24.60 1.92 7.60
C ARG A 257 23.49 1.81 6.56
N VAL A 258 22.60 0.83 6.72
CA VAL A 258 21.48 0.59 5.79
C VAL A 258 20.24 1.43 6.14
N PHE A 259 20.26 2.18 7.23
CA PHE A 259 19.21 3.14 7.56
C PHE A 259 19.54 4.57 7.12
N ARG A 260 20.74 5.08 7.44
CA ARG A 260 21.18 6.42 7.04
C ARG A 260 21.99 6.36 5.76
N ASN A 261 21.70 7.26 4.80
CA ASN A 261 22.43 7.34 3.55
C ASN A 261 23.29 8.63 3.48
N GLY A 262 22.69 9.77 3.19
CA GLY A 262 23.38 11.07 3.07
C GLY A 262 24.16 11.27 1.77
N LYS A 263 24.22 10.28 0.87
CA LYS A 263 24.91 10.40 -0.43
C LYS A 263 24.01 11.02 -1.49
N SER A 264 24.64 11.61 -2.51
CA SER A 264 23.93 12.15 -3.69
C SER A 264 23.98 11.17 -4.84
N TYR A 265 22.83 10.99 -5.50
CA TYR A 265 22.65 10.18 -6.69
C TYR A 265 21.90 11.02 -7.72
N TYR A 266 22.42 11.13 -8.94
CA TYR A 266 21.84 11.94 -10.00
C TYR A 266 21.48 13.39 -9.54
N GLY A 267 22.37 13.99 -8.73
CA GLY A 267 22.16 15.34 -8.20
C GLY A 267 21.18 15.44 -7.00
N THR A 268 20.61 14.33 -6.54
CA THR A 268 19.66 14.28 -5.41
C THR A 268 20.30 13.60 -4.20
N THR A 269 20.36 14.30 -3.07
CA THR A 269 20.86 13.73 -1.79
C THR A 269 19.76 12.89 -1.14
N LEU A 270 20.05 11.61 -0.88
CA LEU A 270 19.13 10.67 -0.27
C LEU A 270 19.33 10.62 1.26
N PRO A 271 18.32 10.90 2.10
CA PRO A 271 18.49 10.87 3.55
C PRO A 271 18.67 9.45 4.12
N LEU A 272 17.86 8.51 3.67
CA LEU A 272 17.79 7.15 4.25
C LEU A 272 18.00 6.07 3.18
N GLY A 273 18.34 4.87 3.63
CA GLY A 273 18.32 3.65 2.84
C GLY A 273 19.66 3.23 2.27
N MET A 274 19.63 2.13 1.55
CA MET A 274 20.76 1.59 0.80
C MET A 274 21.13 2.50 -0.39
N PRO A 275 22.21 2.21 -1.12
CA PRO A 275 22.55 2.96 -2.34
C PRO A 275 21.34 3.13 -3.25
N TYR A 276 21.18 4.34 -3.78
CA TYR A 276 20.06 4.78 -4.62
C TYR A 276 18.65 4.67 -3.98
N GLY A 277 18.49 4.11 -2.78
CA GLY A 277 17.22 3.97 -2.06
C GLY A 277 16.63 2.56 -2.06
N GLY A 278 17.10 1.68 -2.94
CA GLY A 278 16.50 0.36 -3.17
C GLY A 278 15.25 0.41 -4.06
N PRO A 279 14.42 -0.64 -4.05
CA PRO A 279 13.18 -0.72 -4.82
C PRO A 279 12.14 0.29 -4.32
N LEU A 280 11.31 0.82 -5.23
CA LEU A 280 10.38 1.90 -4.90
C LEU A 280 9.24 1.51 -3.95
N PHE A 281 8.92 0.24 -3.79
CA PHE A 281 7.89 -0.17 -2.83
C PHE A 281 8.24 0.26 -1.39
N PHE A 282 9.50 0.52 -1.06
CA PHE A 282 9.91 1.13 0.22
C PHE A 282 9.27 2.51 0.47
N ALA A 283 8.98 3.25 -0.59
CA ALA A 283 8.28 4.54 -0.51
C ALA A 283 6.75 4.41 -0.53
N HIS A 284 6.21 3.20 -0.73
CA HIS A 284 4.78 3.00 -0.94
C HIS A 284 4.09 2.22 0.19
N TYR A 285 4.54 1.01 0.52
CA TYR A 285 3.76 0.06 1.33
C TYR A 285 3.36 0.61 2.70
N SER A 286 4.33 1.06 3.50
CA SER A 286 4.00 1.71 4.79
C SER A 286 3.14 2.97 4.61
N PHE A 287 3.31 3.68 3.50
CA PHE A 287 2.65 4.95 3.24
C PHE A 287 1.31 4.82 2.50
N CYS A 288 0.85 3.61 2.25
CA CYS A 288 -0.56 3.39 1.93
C CYS A 288 -1.47 3.85 3.07
N GLY A 289 -1.03 3.67 4.33
CA GLY A 289 -1.76 4.10 5.53
C GLY A 289 -1.13 5.28 6.26
N LEU A 290 0.19 5.28 6.49
CA LEU A 290 0.88 6.39 7.13
C LEU A 290 0.93 7.61 6.19
N ASP A 291 0.40 8.75 6.63
CA ASP A 291 0.53 10.00 5.88
C ASP A 291 1.95 10.56 6.04
N PRO A 292 2.79 10.54 4.98
CA PRO A 292 4.16 11.04 5.08
C PRO A 292 4.25 12.56 5.17
N ARG A 293 3.17 13.30 4.85
CA ARG A 293 3.15 14.76 4.84
C ARG A 293 3.31 15.33 6.25
N GLY A 294 4.48 15.91 6.52
CA GLY A 294 4.84 16.40 7.84
C GLY A 294 5.08 15.30 8.88
N LEU A 295 5.16 14.04 8.47
CA LEU A 295 5.60 12.94 9.33
C LEU A 295 7.11 12.99 9.47
N LYS A 296 7.57 13.25 10.70
CA LYS A 296 8.98 13.42 11.03
C LYS A 296 9.29 12.78 12.37
N ASP A 297 10.51 12.34 12.51
CA ASP A 297 11.09 12.00 13.81
C ASP A 297 12.51 12.58 13.93
N ARG A 298 13.30 12.11 14.89
CA ARG A 298 14.69 12.55 15.04
C ARG A 298 15.62 12.06 13.92
N HIS A 299 15.16 11.17 13.05
CA HIS A 299 15.97 10.55 12.03
C HIS A 299 15.75 11.17 10.65
N ALA A 300 14.49 11.48 10.27
CA ALA A 300 14.15 11.97 8.95
C ALA A 300 12.81 12.75 8.89
N ASP A 301 12.64 13.43 7.76
CA ASP A 301 11.38 13.84 7.18
C ASP A 301 11.00 12.79 6.13
N TYR A 302 9.88 12.07 6.37
CA TYR A 302 9.52 10.92 5.55
C TYR A 302 8.88 11.32 4.20
N TRP A 303 8.28 12.51 4.12
CA TRP A 303 7.85 13.05 2.84
C TRP A 303 9.04 13.36 1.94
N GLU A 304 10.02 14.06 2.49
CA GLU A 304 11.25 14.41 1.75
C GLU A 304 12.03 13.16 1.31
N GLN A 305 12.12 12.16 2.20
CA GLN A 305 12.73 10.87 1.87
C GLN A 305 12.09 10.22 0.65
N ASN A 306 10.76 10.10 0.64
CA ASN A 306 10.05 9.42 -0.42
C ASN A 306 10.10 10.18 -1.75
N VAL A 307 9.93 11.50 -1.73
CA VAL A 307 10.09 12.35 -2.92
C VAL A 307 11.48 12.21 -3.53
N ARG A 308 12.52 12.20 -2.71
CA ARG A 308 13.90 12.06 -3.18
C ARG A 308 14.19 10.67 -3.71
N HIS A 309 13.65 9.63 -3.09
CA HIS A 309 13.79 8.25 -3.56
C HIS A 309 13.15 8.08 -4.95
N VAL A 310 11.90 8.57 -5.14
CA VAL A 310 11.22 8.53 -6.44
C VAL A 310 12.03 9.29 -7.52
N ARG A 311 12.55 10.49 -7.19
CA ARG A 311 13.39 11.26 -8.12
C ARG A 311 14.66 10.51 -8.55
N ILE A 312 15.32 9.84 -7.61
CA ILE A 312 16.54 9.06 -7.90
C ILE A 312 16.22 7.86 -8.80
N ASN A 313 15.16 7.12 -8.50
CA ASN A 313 14.74 5.96 -9.29
C ASN A 313 14.39 6.38 -10.73
N ARG A 314 13.61 7.46 -10.90
CA ARG A 314 13.30 8.01 -12.22
C ARG A 314 14.57 8.51 -12.94
N ALA A 315 15.43 9.25 -12.25
CA ALA A 315 16.66 9.77 -12.83
C ALA A 315 17.61 8.66 -13.32
N HIS A 316 17.61 7.50 -12.66
CA HIS A 316 18.32 6.32 -13.14
C HIS A 316 17.80 5.86 -14.52
N CYS A 317 16.49 5.71 -14.65
CA CYS A 317 15.88 5.31 -15.94
C CYS A 317 16.10 6.38 -17.04
N VAL A 318 16.04 7.67 -16.68
CA VAL A 318 16.34 8.77 -17.63
C VAL A 318 17.80 8.75 -18.08
N THR A 319 18.72 8.55 -17.14
CA THR A 319 20.17 8.44 -17.45
C THR A 319 20.48 7.16 -18.20
N ASN A 320 19.76 6.09 -17.91
CA ASN A 320 19.82 4.79 -18.56
C ASN A 320 21.24 4.23 -18.71
N PRO A 321 21.98 4.01 -17.62
CA PRO A 321 23.36 3.55 -17.71
C PRO A 321 23.47 2.14 -18.33
N GLY A 322 22.43 1.31 -18.19
CA GLY A 322 22.33 -0.02 -18.80
C GLY A 322 21.98 -0.01 -20.29
N LYS A 323 21.63 1.17 -20.86
CA LYS A 323 21.18 1.33 -22.25
C LYS A 323 19.98 0.46 -22.63
N TYR A 324 19.06 0.27 -21.68
CA TYR A 324 17.86 -0.53 -21.90
C TYR A 324 16.89 0.18 -22.83
N GLN A 325 16.30 -0.58 -23.75
CA GLN A 325 15.29 -0.06 -24.66
C GLN A 325 14.05 0.39 -23.87
N GLY A 326 13.47 1.52 -24.25
CA GLY A 326 12.25 2.08 -23.66
C GLY A 326 12.50 3.00 -22.45
N TYR A 327 13.61 2.85 -21.74
CA TYR A 327 13.92 3.71 -20.58
C TYR A 327 14.04 5.19 -20.96
N GLY A 328 13.47 6.07 -20.14
CA GLY A 328 13.54 7.51 -20.37
C GLY A 328 12.59 8.31 -19.47
N GLU A 329 12.35 9.55 -19.84
CA GLU A 329 11.51 10.49 -19.07
C GLU A 329 10.06 10.01 -18.88
N SER A 330 9.54 9.28 -19.87
CA SER A 330 8.18 8.76 -19.90
C SER A 330 8.07 7.27 -19.61
N CYS A 331 9.19 6.57 -19.37
CA CYS A 331 9.17 5.14 -19.03
C CYS A 331 10.22 4.85 -17.95
N TRP A 332 9.75 4.66 -16.72
CA TRP A 332 10.57 4.50 -15.53
C TRP A 332 9.79 3.77 -14.43
N GLY A 333 10.51 3.25 -13.44
CA GLY A 333 9.94 2.65 -12.25
C GLY A 333 10.50 1.27 -11.97
N LEU A 334 11.44 1.20 -11.00
CA LEU A 334 12.08 -0.02 -10.56
C LEU A 334 11.54 -0.39 -9.17
N SER A 335 10.97 -1.59 -9.07
CA SER A 335 10.45 -2.15 -7.82
C SER A 335 10.55 -3.67 -7.86
N ALA A 336 10.16 -4.35 -6.77
CA ALA A 336 10.00 -5.79 -6.82
C ALA A 336 8.88 -6.15 -7.81
N SER A 337 9.14 -7.12 -8.67
CA SER A 337 8.18 -7.57 -9.68
C SER A 337 8.63 -8.86 -10.36
N ASP A 338 7.74 -9.47 -11.14
CA ASP A 338 8.13 -10.48 -12.11
C ASP A 338 9.13 -9.90 -13.12
N ASP A 339 10.00 -10.73 -13.65
CA ASP A 339 10.95 -10.41 -14.70
C ASP A 339 11.17 -11.61 -15.64
N PRO A 340 11.90 -11.45 -16.76
CA PRO A 340 12.17 -12.57 -17.67
C PRO A 340 12.87 -13.78 -17.02
N GLY A 341 13.53 -13.59 -15.87
CA GLY A 341 14.23 -14.64 -15.13
C GLY A 341 13.43 -15.23 -13.96
N GLY A 342 12.27 -14.62 -13.62
CA GLY A 342 11.41 -15.04 -12.52
C GLY A 342 10.83 -13.87 -11.73
N TYR A 343 11.36 -13.58 -10.54
CA TYR A 343 10.96 -12.47 -9.67
C TYR A 343 12.17 -11.86 -9.00
N SER A 344 12.29 -10.54 -9.02
CA SER A 344 13.41 -9.82 -8.42
C SER A 344 13.01 -8.45 -7.86
N ALA A 345 13.76 -8.00 -6.84
CA ALA A 345 13.60 -6.67 -6.28
C ALA A 345 14.46 -5.66 -7.06
N HIS A 346 13.92 -5.12 -8.16
CA HIS A 346 14.64 -4.19 -9.02
C HIS A 346 14.85 -2.84 -8.35
N ALA A 347 16.06 -2.32 -8.52
CA ALA A 347 16.51 -1.02 -8.02
C ALA A 347 17.64 -0.53 -8.93
N PRO A 348 18.10 0.73 -8.84
CA PRO A 348 19.18 1.23 -9.69
C PRO A 348 20.49 0.43 -9.62
N ASP A 349 20.76 -0.25 -8.51
CA ASP A 349 21.90 -1.14 -8.32
C ASP A 349 21.58 -2.64 -8.54
N ASN A 350 20.32 -2.94 -8.91
CA ASN A 350 19.84 -4.28 -9.29
C ASN A 350 18.86 -4.16 -10.47
N ASP A 351 19.35 -3.65 -11.61
CA ASP A 351 18.57 -3.33 -12.79
C ASP A 351 18.89 -4.29 -13.94
N ASN A 352 17.86 -4.88 -14.54
CA ASN A 352 17.97 -5.79 -15.69
C ASN A 352 17.13 -5.34 -16.89
N GLY A 353 16.64 -4.07 -16.87
CA GLY A 353 15.81 -3.50 -17.94
C GLY A 353 14.30 -3.73 -17.75
N THR A 354 13.88 -4.25 -16.59
CA THR A 354 12.47 -4.47 -16.26
C THR A 354 11.85 -3.24 -15.62
N ILE A 355 10.71 -2.81 -16.13
CA ILE A 355 9.86 -1.73 -15.59
C ILE A 355 8.63 -2.33 -14.92
N SER A 356 8.35 -1.86 -13.70
CA SER A 356 7.13 -2.19 -12.96
C SER A 356 6.17 -1.01 -12.99
N PRO A 357 5.00 -1.10 -13.65
CA PRO A 357 4.02 -0.01 -13.67
C PRO A 357 3.63 0.48 -12.28
N THR A 358 3.51 -0.42 -11.30
CA THR A 358 3.22 -0.07 -9.89
C THR A 358 4.21 0.92 -9.32
N ALA A 359 5.51 0.79 -9.63
CA ALA A 359 6.56 1.65 -9.10
C ALA A 359 6.33 3.13 -9.46
N ALA A 360 5.98 3.40 -10.72
CA ALA A 360 5.65 4.74 -11.15
C ALA A 360 4.26 5.18 -10.63
N LEU A 361 3.22 4.37 -10.86
CA LEU A 361 1.83 4.76 -10.57
C LEU A 361 1.58 5.00 -9.07
N ALA A 362 2.14 4.17 -8.19
CA ALA A 362 2.05 4.37 -6.74
C ALA A 362 2.87 5.59 -6.27
N SER A 363 3.75 6.13 -7.09
CA SER A 363 4.49 7.36 -6.80
C SER A 363 3.70 8.64 -7.09
N LEU A 364 2.44 8.56 -7.51
CA LEU A 364 1.61 9.73 -7.88
C LEU A 364 1.62 10.86 -6.84
N PRO A 365 1.56 10.61 -5.51
CA PRO A 365 1.64 11.70 -4.53
C PRO A 365 2.97 12.46 -4.56
N TYR A 366 4.06 11.79 -4.93
CA TYR A 366 5.43 12.30 -4.85
C TYR A 366 5.92 12.99 -6.13
N ALA A 367 5.37 12.60 -7.29
CA ALA A 367 5.79 13.05 -8.61
C ALA A 367 4.61 13.06 -9.61
N PRO A 368 3.55 13.87 -9.38
CA PRO A 368 2.30 13.76 -10.14
C PRO A 368 2.47 14.02 -11.64
N GLY A 369 3.28 14.98 -12.04
CA GLY A 369 3.50 15.29 -13.46
C GLY A 369 4.22 14.16 -14.20
N GLU A 370 5.27 13.64 -13.60
CA GLU A 370 6.08 12.55 -14.15
C GLU A 370 5.29 11.24 -14.22
N VAL A 371 4.44 10.98 -13.21
CA VAL A 371 3.56 9.80 -13.20
C VAL A 371 2.49 9.90 -14.29
N MET A 372 1.88 11.07 -14.49
CA MET A 372 0.92 11.25 -15.57
C MET A 372 1.57 11.08 -16.95
N THR A 373 2.81 11.55 -17.12
CA THR A 373 3.60 11.32 -18.35
C THR A 373 3.83 9.82 -18.58
N MET A 374 4.23 9.09 -17.54
CA MET A 374 4.41 7.63 -17.60
C MET A 374 3.09 6.92 -17.92
N LEU A 375 2.00 7.28 -17.24
CA LEU A 375 0.69 6.67 -17.45
C LEU A 375 0.21 6.85 -18.90
N ARG A 376 0.35 8.06 -19.46
CA ARG A 376 0.05 8.33 -20.87
C ARG A 376 0.92 7.49 -21.82
N HIS A 377 2.20 7.37 -21.53
CA HIS A 377 3.12 6.54 -22.30
C HIS A 377 2.71 5.06 -22.29
N LEU A 378 2.36 4.51 -21.11
CA LEU A 378 1.92 3.11 -20.98
C LEU A 378 0.73 2.81 -21.90
N VAL A 379 -0.32 3.65 -21.86
CA VAL A 379 -1.52 3.40 -22.68
C VAL A 379 -1.29 3.66 -24.18
N GLN A 380 -0.48 4.66 -24.55
CA GLN A 380 -0.24 5.02 -25.95
C GLN A 380 0.77 4.11 -26.64
N ARG A 381 1.83 3.75 -25.94
CA ARG A 381 2.97 3.01 -26.51
C ARG A 381 2.80 1.51 -26.42
N HIS A 382 2.32 1.02 -25.27
CA HIS A 382 2.24 -0.41 -24.99
C HIS A 382 0.83 -0.98 -25.15
N GLY A 383 -0.20 -0.13 -24.93
CA GLY A 383 -1.59 -0.51 -25.16
C GLY A 383 -1.98 -1.80 -24.42
N ASP A 384 -2.67 -2.71 -25.12
CA ASP A 384 -3.16 -3.97 -24.58
C ASP A 384 -2.05 -4.97 -24.17
N ARG A 385 -0.78 -4.69 -24.50
CA ARG A 385 0.33 -5.52 -24.02
C ARG A 385 0.58 -5.38 -22.52
N VAL A 386 0.26 -4.19 -21.95
CA VAL A 386 0.42 -3.91 -20.52
C VAL A 386 -0.90 -3.71 -19.80
N TRP A 387 -2.03 -3.63 -20.53
CA TRP A 387 -3.35 -3.42 -19.97
C TRP A 387 -4.15 -4.72 -19.93
N SER A 388 -4.66 -5.07 -18.79
CA SER A 388 -5.36 -6.33 -18.55
C SER A 388 -6.74 -6.11 -17.92
N ARG A 389 -7.47 -7.20 -17.73
CA ARG A 389 -8.72 -7.24 -16.97
C ARG A 389 -8.59 -6.64 -15.55
N PHE A 390 -7.40 -6.63 -14.98
CA PHE A 390 -7.12 -6.18 -13.61
C PHE A 390 -6.23 -4.94 -13.57
N GLY A 391 -6.22 -4.12 -14.62
CA GLY A 391 -5.34 -2.98 -14.75
C GLY A 391 -4.01 -3.35 -15.40
N PHE A 392 -2.94 -2.64 -15.03
CA PHE A 392 -1.63 -2.89 -15.61
C PHE A 392 -1.05 -4.23 -15.17
N VAL A 393 -0.32 -4.89 -16.10
CA VAL A 393 0.46 -6.10 -15.81
C VAL A 393 1.55 -5.78 -14.79
N ASP A 394 2.09 -6.81 -14.15
CA ASP A 394 3.06 -6.67 -13.09
C ASP A 394 4.34 -5.96 -13.57
N ALA A 395 4.89 -6.38 -14.69
CA ALA A 395 6.11 -5.80 -15.25
C ALA A 395 6.23 -6.02 -16.76
N PHE A 396 7.19 -5.31 -17.37
CA PHE A 396 7.61 -5.54 -18.76
C PHE A 396 9.08 -5.15 -18.99
N CYS A 397 9.70 -5.73 -20.01
CA CYS A 397 11.06 -5.43 -20.44
C CYS A 397 11.11 -5.28 -21.95
N GLU A 398 11.21 -4.04 -22.45
CA GLU A 398 11.26 -3.78 -23.91
C GLU A 398 12.52 -4.38 -24.56
N SER A 399 13.66 -4.33 -23.87
CA SER A 399 14.93 -4.87 -24.37
C SER A 399 14.85 -6.35 -24.69
N GLN A 400 13.97 -7.10 -24.01
CA GLN A 400 13.76 -8.53 -24.22
C GLN A 400 12.41 -8.83 -24.88
N ASN A 401 11.64 -7.78 -25.27
CA ASN A 401 10.28 -7.91 -25.80
C ASN A 401 9.39 -8.78 -24.92
N TRP A 402 9.56 -8.70 -23.58
CA TRP A 402 8.87 -9.48 -22.59
C TRP A 402 7.81 -8.65 -21.86
N TYR A 403 6.66 -9.24 -21.55
CA TYR A 403 5.56 -8.65 -20.79
C TYR A 403 4.99 -9.73 -19.87
N ALA A 404 4.83 -9.40 -18.60
CA ALA A 404 4.24 -10.32 -17.63
C ALA A 404 2.82 -10.71 -18.05
N ASP A 405 2.48 -11.98 -17.88
CA ASP A 405 1.12 -12.50 -18.05
C ASP A 405 0.38 -12.60 -16.70
N THR A 406 0.92 -11.97 -15.67
CA THR A 406 0.45 -11.95 -14.30
C THR A 406 0.23 -10.54 -13.77
N VAL A 407 -0.56 -10.47 -12.71
CA VAL A 407 -0.76 -9.32 -11.82
C VAL A 407 -0.67 -9.79 -10.37
N LEU A 408 0.00 -9.03 -9.51
CA LEU A 408 0.27 -9.37 -8.12
C LEU A 408 -0.50 -8.47 -7.16
N ALA A 409 -1.02 -9.05 -6.08
CA ALA A 409 -1.79 -8.31 -5.07
C ALA A 409 -1.01 -7.15 -4.45
N ILE A 410 0.25 -7.45 -4.09
CA ILE A 410 1.12 -6.50 -3.39
C ILE A 410 1.48 -5.29 -4.26
N ASP A 411 1.39 -5.41 -5.59
CA ASP A 411 1.68 -4.36 -6.56
C ASP A 411 0.42 -3.62 -7.01
N GLN A 412 -0.71 -4.32 -7.18
CA GLN A 412 -1.97 -3.70 -7.56
C GLN A 412 -2.55 -2.81 -6.44
N GLY A 413 -2.35 -3.20 -5.18
CA GLY A 413 -2.82 -2.43 -4.03
C GLY A 413 -2.31 -0.99 -4.03
N PRO A 414 -1.00 -0.76 -3.98
CA PRO A 414 -0.42 0.59 -3.94
C PRO A 414 -0.88 1.50 -5.08
N ILE A 415 -1.16 0.98 -6.28
CA ILE A 415 -1.70 1.79 -7.39
C ILE A 415 -3.02 2.46 -6.95
N ILE A 416 -3.97 1.69 -6.44
CA ILE A 416 -5.28 2.20 -6.01
C ILE A 416 -5.14 3.15 -4.83
N LEU A 417 -4.36 2.72 -3.81
CA LEU A 417 -4.31 3.36 -2.51
C LEU A 417 -3.57 4.70 -2.58
N MET A 418 -2.44 4.76 -3.28
CA MET A 418 -1.66 5.97 -3.42
C MET A 418 -2.31 6.98 -4.38
N MET A 419 -2.99 6.52 -5.43
CA MET A 419 -3.82 7.40 -6.26
C MET A 419 -4.94 8.03 -5.42
N GLU A 420 -5.65 7.27 -4.59
CA GLU A 420 -6.70 7.82 -3.73
C GLU A 420 -6.12 8.78 -2.68
N ASN A 421 -4.98 8.43 -2.10
CA ASN A 421 -4.30 9.31 -1.16
C ASN A 421 -3.86 10.63 -1.80
N HIS A 422 -3.40 10.60 -3.06
CA HIS A 422 -3.11 11.83 -3.82
C HIS A 422 -4.37 12.68 -4.01
N ARG A 423 -5.46 12.06 -4.44
CA ARG A 423 -6.72 12.76 -4.81
C ARG A 423 -7.45 13.33 -3.58
N THR A 424 -7.52 12.59 -2.48
CA THR A 424 -8.38 12.93 -1.33
C THR A 424 -7.71 12.82 0.03
N GLY A 425 -6.63 12.03 0.16
CA GLY A 425 -6.00 11.67 1.42
C GLY A 425 -6.89 10.76 2.28
N LEU A 426 -7.82 10.02 1.70
CA LEU A 426 -8.82 9.22 2.41
C LEU A 426 -8.17 8.23 3.39
N LEU A 427 -7.30 7.35 2.88
CA LEU A 427 -6.72 6.28 3.67
C LEU A 427 -5.73 6.82 4.71
N TRP A 428 -4.98 7.87 4.38
CA TRP A 428 -4.15 8.60 5.33
C TRP A 428 -4.96 9.17 6.48
N LYS A 429 -6.11 9.79 6.20
CA LYS A 429 -7.00 10.32 7.25
C LYS A 429 -7.53 9.21 8.15
N LEU A 430 -7.97 8.09 7.56
CA LEU A 430 -8.52 6.96 8.32
C LEU A 430 -7.46 6.32 9.22
N PHE A 431 -6.30 5.96 8.66
CA PHE A 431 -5.25 5.29 9.42
C PHE A 431 -4.64 6.19 10.50
N MET A 432 -4.35 7.44 10.17
CA MET A 432 -3.79 8.40 11.11
C MET A 432 -4.81 8.86 12.19
N ALA A 433 -6.11 8.59 12.00
CA ALA A 433 -7.14 8.83 13.01
C ALA A 433 -7.28 7.69 14.03
N VAL A 434 -6.67 6.52 13.79
CA VAL A 434 -6.69 5.37 14.70
C VAL A 434 -6.02 5.74 16.03
N PRO A 435 -6.73 5.67 17.18
CA PRO A 435 -6.17 6.12 18.47
C PRO A 435 -4.88 5.41 18.85
N GLU A 436 -4.82 4.10 18.62
CA GLU A 436 -3.64 3.28 18.90
C GLU A 436 -2.45 3.70 18.06
N VAL A 437 -2.65 3.95 16.75
CA VAL A 437 -1.60 4.45 15.84
C VAL A 437 -1.07 5.79 16.30
N GLN A 438 -1.94 6.71 16.72
CA GLN A 438 -1.52 7.98 17.30
C GLN A 438 -0.71 7.80 18.58
N ALA A 439 -1.09 6.85 19.44
CA ALA A 439 -0.35 6.53 20.67
C ALA A 439 1.03 5.95 20.34
N GLY A 440 1.11 5.02 19.37
CA GLY A 440 2.36 4.41 18.92
C GLY A 440 3.32 5.44 18.31
N LEU A 441 2.81 6.29 17.42
CA LEU A 441 3.62 7.38 16.83
C LEU A 441 4.17 8.32 17.90
N ARG A 442 3.37 8.71 18.90
CA ARG A 442 3.86 9.54 20.03
C ARG A 442 4.91 8.79 20.86
N ARG A 443 4.68 7.50 21.14
CA ARG A 443 5.62 6.65 21.89
C ARG A 443 6.99 6.57 21.19
N LEU A 444 7.00 6.50 19.87
CA LEU A 444 8.22 6.48 19.05
C LEU A 444 8.81 7.88 18.80
N GLY A 445 8.16 8.95 19.28
CA GLY A 445 8.65 10.32 19.14
C GLY A 445 8.42 10.96 17.76
N PHE A 446 7.48 10.43 16.98
CA PHE A 446 7.08 11.05 15.73
C PHE A 446 6.32 12.36 15.93
N LYS A 447 6.47 13.25 14.97
CA LYS A 447 5.67 14.47 14.78
C LYS A 447 4.85 14.30 13.51
N SER A 448 3.59 14.73 13.54
CA SER A 448 2.70 14.75 12.38
C SER A 448 1.58 15.76 12.61
N PRO A 449 1.04 16.39 11.55
CA PRO A 449 -0.15 17.24 11.64
C PRO A 449 -1.38 16.52 12.20
N HIS A 450 -1.43 15.19 12.07
CA HIS A 450 -2.52 14.35 12.62
C HIS A 450 -2.41 14.12 14.12
N LEU A 451 -1.27 14.36 14.74
CA LEU A 451 -1.06 14.18 16.18
C LEU A 451 -1.47 15.46 16.91
N LYS A 452 -2.74 15.58 17.29
CA LYS A 452 -3.22 16.68 18.13
C LYS A 452 -2.39 16.76 19.41
N ALA A 453 -2.03 17.97 19.84
CA ALA A 453 -1.38 18.17 21.12
C ALA A 453 -2.24 17.52 22.23
N SER A 454 -1.68 16.63 23.05
CA SER A 454 -2.38 16.09 24.18
C SER A 454 -2.66 17.25 25.12
N ARG A 455 -3.93 17.58 25.34
CA ARG A 455 -4.33 18.46 26.43
C ARG A 455 -4.12 17.67 27.72
N LEU A 456 -2.88 17.60 28.19
CA LEU A 456 -2.62 17.28 29.59
C LEU A 456 -3.28 18.41 30.39
N LYS A 457 -4.46 18.15 30.93
CA LYS A 457 -4.97 18.92 32.06
C LYS A 457 -3.93 18.75 33.15
N ALA A 458 -3.11 19.78 33.34
CA ALA A 458 -2.33 19.94 34.55
C ALA A 458 -3.37 20.05 35.70
N THR A 459 -3.68 18.95 36.32
CA THR A 459 -4.27 18.94 37.66
C THR A 459 -3.17 19.48 38.57
N ARG A 460 -3.15 20.80 38.76
CA ARG A 460 -2.44 21.41 39.89
C ARG A 460 -3.08 20.81 41.17
N ARG A 461 -2.31 20.02 41.88
CA ARG A 461 -2.51 19.78 43.31
C ARG A 461 -1.87 20.91 44.08
#